data_6942d7a9e8a0439d67efbc98a6b83f5c
#
_entry.id   6942d7a9e8a0439d67efbc98a6b83f5c
#
_cell.length_a   1.000
_cell.length_b   1.000
_cell.length_c   1.000
_cell.angle_alpha   90.00
_cell.angle_beta   90.00
_cell.angle_gamma   90.00
#
_symmetry.space_group_name_H-M   'P 1'
#
loop_
_entity.id
_entity.type
_entity.pdbx_description
1 polymer ?
#
loop_
_entity_poly.entity_id
_entity_poly.type
_entity_poly.pdbx_seq_one_letter_code
_entity_poly.pdbx_strand_id
1 'polypeptide(L)'
;MAIIGTHMLLYSSQADTLRVMLRDAFGFKSVDAGGGWLIFALPPSELGVHPAEGPTYESGVRHQVTFMCDDIRATIAELRMRGVQIDGEPEDEGYGVTVMMTLPGGVQVMLYEPRHAMAITPSKTNAG
;
A
#
# COMPACT_ATOMS: atom_id res chain seq x y z
N MET A 1 -11.63 -7.09 -26.86
CA MET A 1 -10.97 -7.53 -25.63
C MET A 1 -10.81 -6.35 -24.68
N ALA A 2 -11.14 -6.52 -23.41
CA ALA A 2 -10.97 -5.48 -22.42
C ALA A 2 -10.29 -6.05 -21.18
N ILE A 3 -9.35 -5.29 -20.65
CA ILE A 3 -8.79 -5.55 -19.32
C ILE A 3 -9.72 -4.86 -18.33
N ILE A 4 -10.32 -5.61 -17.41
CA ILE A 4 -11.37 -5.11 -16.51
C ILE A 4 -10.85 -4.68 -15.13
N GLY A 5 -9.58 -4.93 -14.85
CA GLY A 5 -8.99 -4.56 -13.58
C GLY A 5 -7.62 -5.18 -13.39
N THR A 6 -7.03 -4.92 -12.24
CA THR A 6 -5.76 -5.54 -11.83
C THR A 6 -5.96 -6.21 -10.49
N HIS A 7 -5.16 -7.24 -10.22
CA HIS A 7 -5.19 -7.97 -8.96
C HIS A 7 -3.75 -8.09 -8.47
N MET A 8 -3.50 -7.67 -7.24
CA MET A 8 -2.18 -7.73 -6.62
C MET A 8 -2.18 -8.76 -5.49
N LEU A 9 -1.04 -9.37 -5.23
CA LEU A 9 -0.87 -10.31 -4.14
C LEU A 9 0.25 -9.84 -3.21
N LEU A 10 0.00 -9.99 -1.91
CA LEU A 10 1.03 -9.91 -0.89
C LEU A 10 1.22 -11.33 -0.33
N TYR A 11 2.46 -11.75 -0.21
CA TYR A 11 2.79 -13.05 0.38
C TYR A 11 3.25 -12.83 1.81
N SER A 12 2.55 -13.44 2.78
CA SER A 12 2.84 -13.25 4.19
C SER A 12 2.75 -14.58 4.94
N SER A 13 3.70 -14.85 5.80
CA SER A 13 3.64 -15.98 6.73
C SER A 13 2.56 -15.81 7.79
N GLN A 14 1.99 -14.61 7.91
CA GLN A 14 0.90 -14.30 8.82
C GLN A 14 -0.30 -13.76 8.03
N ALA A 15 -0.73 -14.50 7.01
CA ALA A 15 -1.74 -14.05 6.08
C ALA A 15 -3.06 -13.67 6.76
N ASP A 16 -3.52 -14.47 7.73
CA ASP A 16 -4.78 -14.16 8.43
C ASP A 16 -4.69 -12.85 9.22
N THR A 17 -3.60 -12.63 9.93
CA THR A 17 -3.37 -11.41 10.70
C THR A 17 -3.27 -10.20 9.77
N LEU A 18 -2.59 -10.35 8.64
CA LEU A 18 -2.48 -9.29 7.64
C LEU A 18 -3.85 -8.94 7.05
N ARG A 19 -4.68 -9.94 6.72
CA ARG A 19 -6.04 -9.69 6.21
C ARG A 19 -6.87 -8.88 7.20
N VAL A 20 -6.82 -9.23 8.48
CA VAL A 20 -7.55 -8.50 9.53
C VAL A 20 -7.05 -7.06 9.62
N MET A 21 -5.76 -6.83 9.55
CA MET A 21 -5.18 -5.48 9.58
C MET A 21 -5.62 -4.64 8.37
N LEU A 22 -5.61 -5.22 7.18
CA LEU A 22 -6.05 -4.51 5.97
C LEU A 22 -7.51 -4.09 6.07
N ARG A 23 -8.35 -4.93 6.67
CA ARG A 23 -9.76 -4.60 6.90
C ARG A 23 -9.94 -3.56 8.00
N ASP A 24 -9.30 -3.74 9.15
CA ASP A 24 -9.60 -2.97 10.37
C ASP A 24 -8.75 -1.72 10.53
N ALA A 25 -7.44 -1.78 10.20
CA ALA A 25 -6.56 -0.62 10.32
C ALA A 25 -6.58 0.27 9.07
N PHE A 26 -6.58 -0.33 7.88
CA PHE A 26 -6.59 0.40 6.61
C PHE A 26 -8.00 0.70 6.09
N GLY A 27 -9.00 -0.02 6.58
CA GLY A 27 -10.40 0.22 6.22
C GLY A 27 -10.78 -0.24 4.82
N PHE A 28 -10.02 -1.14 4.21
CA PHE A 28 -10.35 -1.66 2.88
C PHE A 28 -11.56 -2.58 2.94
N LYS A 29 -12.51 -2.38 2.03
CA LYS A 29 -13.68 -3.25 1.91
C LYS A 29 -13.25 -4.59 1.33
N SER A 30 -13.90 -5.65 1.78
CA SER A 30 -13.54 -7.00 1.37
C SER A 30 -14.75 -7.87 1.09
N VAL A 31 -14.52 -8.94 0.34
CA VAL A 31 -15.45 -10.05 0.19
C VAL A 31 -14.70 -11.32 0.60
N ASP A 32 -15.44 -12.27 1.17
CA ASP A 32 -14.86 -13.57 1.54
C ASP A 32 -14.98 -14.52 0.34
N ALA A 33 -13.83 -14.89 -0.22
CA ALA A 33 -13.79 -15.81 -1.35
C ALA A 33 -13.91 -17.29 -0.93
N GLY A 34 -14.07 -17.53 0.39
CA GLY A 34 -14.23 -18.85 0.97
C GLY A 34 -13.23 -19.11 2.09
N GLY A 35 -13.70 -19.65 3.20
CA GLY A 35 -12.85 -20.07 4.31
C GLY A 35 -12.05 -18.95 4.98
N GLY A 36 -12.52 -17.72 4.95
CA GLY A 36 -11.81 -16.59 5.53
C GLY A 36 -10.79 -15.93 4.62
N TRP A 37 -10.71 -16.35 3.36
CA TRP A 37 -9.83 -15.73 2.38
C TRP A 37 -10.45 -14.43 1.87
N LEU A 38 -10.11 -13.32 2.53
CA LEU A 38 -10.63 -12.01 2.16
C LEU A 38 -9.93 -11.49 0.91
N ILE A 39 -10.71 -10.97 -0.02
CA ILE A 39 -10.24 -10.25 -1.21
C ILE A 39 -10.67 -8.80 -1.05
N PHE A 40 -9.73 -7.87 -1.19
CA PHE A 40 -9.95 -6.46 -0.87
C PHE A 40 -10.15 -5.61 -2.12
N ALA A 41 -11.12 -4.69 -2.03
CA ALA A 41 -11.25 -3.62 -3.00
C ALA A 41 -10.26 -2.52 -2.63
N LEU A 42 -9.36 -2.20 -3.55
CA LEU A 42 -8.38 -1.13 -3.34
C LEU A 42 -8.91 0.19 -3.88
N PRO A 43 -8.36 1.34 -3.40
CA PRO A 43 -8.60 2.63 -4.03
C PRO A 43 -8.17 2.62 -5.49
N PRO A 44 -8.57 3.64 -6.29
CA PRO A 44 -8.03 3.79 -7.64
C PRO A 44 -6.52 3.71 -7.65
N SER A 45 -5.96 3.15 -8.71
CA SER A 45 -4.52 2.93 -8.79
C SER A 45 -3.92 3.51 -10.06
N GLU A 46 -2.63 3.75 -10.03
CA GLU A 46 -1.86 4.15 -11.21
C GLU A 46 -0.62 3.28 -11.34
N LEU A 47 -0.06 3.23 -12.54
CA LEU A 47 1.12 2.43 -12.84
C LEU A 47 2.27 3.36 -13.22
N GLY A 48 3.39 3.22 -12.52
CA GLY A 48 4.65 3.85 -12.90
C GLY A 48 5.61 2.78 -13.42
N VAL A 49 6.47 3.16 -14.33
CA VAL A 49 7.55 2.29 -14.83
C VAL A 49 8.88 2.93 -14.47
N HIS A 50 9.62 2.29 -13.58
CA HIS A 50 10.89 2.77 -13.09
C HIS A 50 12.03 2.21 -13.94
N PRO A 51 13.11 2.98 -14.20
CA PRO A 51 14.29 2.43 -14.85
C PRO A 51 14.87 1.22 -14.10
N ALA A 52 15.61 0.38 -14.82
CA ALA A 52 16.21 -0.84 -14.27
C ALA A 52 17.44 -0.49 -13.41
N GLU A 53 17.20 0.15 -12.27
CA GLU A 53 18.23 0.57 -11.33
C GLU A 53 17.65 0.70 -9.93
N GLY A 54 18.50 0.79 -8.92
CA GLY A 54 18.13 0.99 -7.54
C GLY A 54 17.97 -0.29 -6.74
N PRO A 55 17.82 -0.18 -5.39
CA PRO A 55 17.86 -1.34 -4.49
C PRO A 55 16.81 -2.40 -4.78
N THR A 56 15.59 -1.99 -5.13
CA THR A 56 14.51 -2.95 -5.43
C THR A 56 14.85 -3.78 -6.65
N TYR A 57 15.32 -3.13 -7.73
CA TYR A 57 15.73 -3.85 -8.94
C TYR A 57 16.91 -4.78 -8.66
N GLU A 58 17.91 -4.31 -7.91
CA GLU A 58 19.10 -5.08 -7.57
C GLU A 58 18.78 -6.31 -6.72
N SER A 59 17.71 -6.26 -5.92
CA SER A 59 17.24 -7.41 -5.14
C SER A 59 16.53 -8.47 -5.97
N GLY A 60 16.32 -8.23 -7.26
CA GLY A 60 15.62 -9.15 -8.15
C GLY A 60 14.13 -8.93 -8.27
N VAL A 61 13.57 -8.01 -7.49
CA VAL A 61 12.13 -7.69 -7.55
C VAL A 61 11.84 -6.78 -8.73
N ARG A 62 10.75 -7.07 -9.44
CA ARG A 62 10.35 -6.33 -10.65
C ARG A 62 9.03 -5.60 -10.51
N HIS A 63 8.47 -5.58 -9.29
CA HIS A 63 7.23 -4.87 -8.98
C HIS A 63 7.25 -4.43 -7.52
N GLN A 64 6.45 -3.42 -7.21
CA GLN A 64 6.35 -2.89 -5.85
C GLN A 64 4.94 -2.40 -5.60
N VAL A 65 4.41 -2.68 -4.41
CA VAL A 65 3.13 -2.14 -3.94
C VAL A 65 3.39 -0.91 -3.10
N THR A 66 2.68 0.16 -3.39
CA THR A 66 2.77 1.42 -2.65
C THR A 66 1.36 1.90 -2.37
N PHE A 67 1.09 2.32 -1.14
CA PHE A 67 -0.19 2.95 -0.80
C PHE A 67 -0.01 4.47 -0.83
N MET A 68 -0.91 5.15 -1.53
CA MET A 68 -0.87 6.61 -1.66
C MET A 68 -1.75 7.26 -0.61
N CYS A 69 -1.30 8.40 -0.08
CA CYS A 69 -2.07 9.21 0.85
C CYS A 69 -1.94 10.70 0.48
N ASP A 70 -2.83 11.52 1.02
CA ASP A 70 -2.83 12.96 0.75
C ASP A 70 -2.06 13.76 1.81
N ASP A 71 -1.93 13.24 3.04
CA ASP A 71 -1.20 13.88 4.13
C ASP A 71 -0.44 12.78 4.89
N ILE A 72 0.83 12.62 4.57
CA ILE A 72 1.60 11.49 5.10
C ILE A 72 1.80 11.57 6.62
N ARG A 73 2.00 12.76 7.17
CA ARG A 73 2.24 12.88 8.62
C ARG A 73 0.99 12.56 9.42
N ALA A 74 -0.16 13.02 8.98
CA ALA A 74 -1.43 12.68 9.60
C ALA A 74 -1.75 11.19 9.45
N THR A 75 -1.48 10.63 8.28
CA THR A 75 -1.71 9.21 7.99
C THR A 75 -0.81 8.32 8.86
N ILE A 76 0.46 8.67 8.99
CA ILE A 76 1.39 7.94 9.87
C ILE A 76 0.87 7.91 11.31
N ALA A 77 0.48 9.07 11.83
CA ALA A 77 -0.02 9.17 13.19
C ALA A 77 -1.24 8.27 13.41
N GLU A 78 -2.18 8.30 12.49
CA GLU A 78 -3.39 7.48 12.56
C GLU A 78 -3.09 5.98 12.46
N LEU A 79 -2.23 5.58 11.53
CA LEU A 79 -1.88 4.17 11.36
C LEU A 79 -1.11 3.63 12.57
N ARG A 80 -0.21 4.41 13.14
CA ARG A 80 0.49 4.01 14.39
C ARG A 80 -0.50 3.79 15.52
N MET A 81 -1.50 4.65 15.66
CA MET A 81 -2.55 4.46 16.66
C MET A 81 -3.34 3.18 16.45
N ARG A 82 -3.46 2.72 15.21
CA ARG A 82 -4.16 1.48 14.85
C ARG A 82 -3.25 0.25 14.85
N GLY A 83 -2.01 0.39 15.30
CA GLY A 83 -1.08 -0.72 15.47
C GLY A 83 -0.24 -1.07 14.25
N VAL A 84 -0.20 -0.21 13.25
CA VAL A 84 0.65 -0.42 12.07
C VAL A 84 2.08 0.00 12.39
N GLN A 85 3.06 -0.84 12.06
CA GLN A 85 4.47 -0.51 12.21
C GLN A 85 4.92 0.40 11.08
N ILE A 86 5.32 1.62 11.42
CA ILE A 86 5.89 2.58 10.48
C ILE A 86 7.39 2.70 10.81
N ASP A 87 8.23 2.49 9.80
CA ASP A 87 9.68 2.40 9.99
C ASP A 87 10.34 3.76 9.75
N GLY A 88 10.72 4.42 10.84
CA GLY A 88 11.43 5.70 10.78
C GLY A 88 10.54 6.90 10.51
N GLU A 89 11.15 7.93 9.96
CA GLU A 89 10.51 9.20 9.64
C GLU A 89 10.32 9.36 8.13
N PRO A 90 9.28 10.08 7.69
CA PRO A 90 9.08 10.29 6.25
C PRO A 90 10.22 11.12 5.65
N GLU A 91 10.61 10.75 4.43
CA GLU A 91 11.68 11.41 3.68
C GLU A 91 11.13 12.04 2.40
N ASP A 92 11.60 13.24 2.12
CA ASP A 92 11.25 13.96 0.88
C ASP A 92 12.18 13.49 -0.24
N GLU A 93 11.60 12.78 -1.21
CA GLU A 93 12.34 12.23 -2.35
C GLU A 93 12.27 13.14 -3.59
N GLY A 94 11.64 14.32 -3.47
CA GLY A 94 11.40 15.23 -4.58
C GLY A 94 10.10 14.94 -5.32
N TYR A 95 9.93 13.72 -5.82
CA TYR A 95 8.69 13.28 -6.47
C TYR A 95 7.56 13.01 -5.48
N GLY A 96 7.87 12.91 -4.22
CA GLY A 96 6.92 12.68 -3.14
C GLY A 96 7.61 12.47 -1.81
N VAL A 97 6.82 12.30 -0.77
CA VAL A 97 7.30 12.00 0.58
C VAL A 97 6.97 10.54 0.87
N THR A 98 7.95 9.79 1.35
CA THR A 98 7.82 8.34 1.51
C THR A 98 8.21 7.89 2.91
N VAL A 99 7.61 6.79 3.36
CA VAL A 99 8.04 6.05 4.55
C VAL A 99 7.70 4.58 4.32
N MET A 100 8.50 3.69 4.87
CA MET A 100 8.24 2.26 4.77
C MET A 100 7.38 1.77 5.92
N MET A 101 6.45 0.87 5.63
CA MET A 101 5.66 0.17 6.64
C MET A 101 6.04 -1.31 6.63
N THR A 102 6.07 -1.92 7.81
CA THR A 102 6.23 -3.37 7.94
C THR A 102 4.94 -3.97 8.45
N LEU A 103 4.29 -4.75 7.61
CA LEU A 103 3.02 -5.41 7.90
C LEU A 103 3.27 -6.82 8.42
N PRO A 104 2.25 -7.47 9.02
CA PRO A 104 2.41 -8.82 9.57
C PRO A 104 3.04 -9.80 8.60
N GLY A 105 4.02 -10.57 9.09
CA GLY A 105 4.81 -11.48 8.27
C GLY A 105 6.03 -10.84 7.64
N GLY A 106 6.37 -9.61 8.03
CA GLY A 106 7.53 -8.90 7.48
C GLY A 106 7.29 -8.34 6.09
N VAL A 107 6.02 -8.19 5.68
CA VAL A 107 5.68 -7.64 4.38
C VAL A 107 5.89 -6.13 4.40
N GLN A 108 6.73 -5.63 3.51
CA GLN A 108 7.01 -4.21 3.42
C GLN A 108 6.20 -3.55 2.32
N VAL A 109 5.52 -2.46 2.68
CA VAL A 109 4.74 -1.64 1.76
C VAL A 109 5.12 -0.19 2.01
N MET A 110 5.38 0.54 0.95
CA MET A 110 5.69 1.97 1.05
C MET A 110 4.40 2.77 1.20
N LEU A 111 4.40 3.73 2.13
CA LEU A 111 3.37 4.76 2.21
C LEU A 111 3.93 6.01 1.53
N TYR A 112 3.10 6.69 0.73
CA TYR A 112 3.61 7.66 -0.21
C TYR A 112 2.62 8.81 -0.40
N GLU A 113 3.11 10.03 -0.20
CA GLU A 113 2.37 11.26 -0.52
C GLU A 113 2.95 11.82 -1.82
N PRO A 114 2.25 11.67 -2.95
CA PRO A 114 2.79 12.12 -4.24
C PRO A 114 2.87 13.64 -4.34
N ARG A 115 3.93 14.12 -4.98
CA ARG A 115 4.10 15.53 -5.36
C ARG A 115 4.14 15.72 -6.87
N HIS A 116 4.06 14.63 -7.62
CA HIS A 116 3.93 14.68 -9.07
C HIS A 116 2.46 14.78 -9.48
N ALA A 117 2.21 15.12 -10.74
CA ALA A 117 0.87 15.06 -11.29
C ALA A 117 0.36 13.61 -11.27
N MET A 118 -0.87 13.40 -10.80
CA MET A 118 -1.45 12.07 -10.71
C MET A 118 -2.30 11.75 -11.93
N ALA A 119 -2.24 10.49 -12.36
CA ALA A 119 -3.04 10.01 -13.47
C ALA A 119 -4.48 9.67 -13.05
N ILE A 120 -4.71 9.54 -11.74
CA ILE A 120 -6.01 9.16 -11.17
C ILE A 120 -6.57 10.29 -10.32
N THR A 121 -7.89 10.23 -10.06
CA THR A 121 -8.53 11.03 -9.03
C THR A 121 -8.58 10.19 -7.75
N PRO A 122 -7.92 10.64 -6.65
CA PRO A 122 -7.89 9.86 -5.42
C PRO A 122 -9.28 9.64 -4.84
N SER A 123 -9.48 8.47 -4.23
CA SER A 123 -10.68 8.17 -3.46
C SER A 123 -10.69 9.00 -2.17
N LYS A 124 -11.86 9.51 -1.77
CA LYS A 124 -12.03 10.27 -0.54
C LYS A 124 -12.60 9.45 0.61
N THR A 125 -12.99 8.22 0.35
CA THR A 125 -13.76 7.42 1.31
C THR A 125 -13.09 6.15 1.77
N ASN A 126 -11.92 5.85 1.26
CA ASN A 126 -11.27 4.57 1.48
C ASN A 126 -10.61 4.43 2.85
N ALA A 127 -10.35 5.51 3.51
CA ALA A 127 -9.57 5.47 4.73
C ALA A 127 -10.40 5.27 5.98
N GLY A 128 -11.65 5.24 5.85
CA GLY A 128 -12.56 4.94 6.96
C GLY A 128 -12.07 5.25 8.33
#